data_1702b83e4891bbfde2d2ab2c2c6f2476
#
_entry.id   1702b83e4891bbfde2d2ab2c2c6f2476
#
_cell.length_a   1.000
_cell.length_b   1.000
_cell.length_c   1.000
_cell.angle_alpha   90.00
_cell.angle_beta   90.00
_cell.angle_gamma   90.00
#
_symmetry.space_group_name_H-M   'P 1'
#
loop_
_entity.id
_entity.type
_entity.pdbx_description
1 polymer ?
#
loop_
_entity_poly.entity_id
_entity_poly.type
_entity_poly.pdbx_seq_one_letter_code
_entity_poly.pdbx_strand_id
1 'polypeptide(L)'
;IIQAMNRLATGDFTVRLQLVVHVYETTEIREFKAAFNKAAEELSGTELLRKDFVNNFSHEFKTPIVSISGFADLLLDEDVTPEEQREYLQIIRDESRRLAQLSGSVLLLNRIEAQPILTDCTDFSLDEQLRQCILVTRQKWRDKPLQFEAALASCTYHGSEALVKEIWLNLLDNAAKFSPENGTISVTLHCEQGRPVVAVTDHGCGMDAETCRHIFEQFYQGDTSHRTQGNGLGRAMAQKIAALHGGAVTVDSRPGSGSCFTVVLQ
;
A
#
# COMPACT_ATOMS: atom_id res chain seq x y z
N ILE A 1 10.78 19.77 33.55
CA ILE A 1 9.58 19.82 32.70
C ILE A 1 9.78 20.81 31.55
N ILE A 2 9.99 22.12 31.83
CA ILE A 2 10.10 23.19 30.82
C ILE A 2 11.19 22.87 29.77
N GLN A 3 12.37 22.41 30.21
CA GLN A 3 13.45 22.03 29.27
C GLN A 3 13.03 20.85 28.36
N ALA A 4 12.30 19.87 28.89
CA ALA A 4 11.82 18.74 28.09
C ALA A 4 10.75 19.19 27.07
N MET A 5 9.85 20.09 27.46
CA MET A 5 8.87 20.68 26.55
C MET A 5 9.55 21.50 25.45
N ASN A 6 10.58 22.29 25.76
CA ASN A 6 11.32 23.05 24.77
C ASN A 6 12.05 22.13 23.78
N ARG A 7 12.67 21.04 24.25
CA ARG A 7 13.28 20.03 23.37
C ARG A 7 12.25 19.37 22.45
N LEU A 8 11.10 18.98 22.99
CA LEU A 8 9.99 18.44 22.19
C LEU A 8 9.55 19.46 21.11
N ALA A 9 9.38 20.73 21.49
CA ALA A 9 8.96 21.80 20.57
C ALA A 9 10.00 22.09 19.47
N THR A 10 11.27 21.80 19.70
CA THR A 10 12.35 21.93 18.69
C THR A 10 12.57 20.67 17.85
N GLY A 11 11.70 19.65 17.98
CA GLY A 11 11.74 18.43 17.19
C GLY A 11 12.58 17.29 17.79
N ASP A 12 13.02 17.41 19.04
CA ASP A 12 13.68 16.31 19.74
C ASP A 12 12.63 15.44 20.44
N PHE A 13 12.08 14.48 19.69
CA PHE A 13 11.04 13.56 20.17
C PHE A 13 11.59 12.38 20.97
N THR A 14 12.91 12.27 21.13
CA THR A 14 13.53 11.25 21.97
C THR A 14 13.49 11.58 23.46
N VAL A 15 13.15 12.83 23.77
CA VAL A 15 13.08 13.31 25.15
C VAL A 15 12.03 12.54 25.95
N ARG A 16 12.38 12.18 27.20
CA ARG A 16 11.46 11.55 28.15
C ARG A 16 11.53 12.30 29.47
N LEU A 17 10.37 12.54 30.10
CA LEU A 17 10.31 13.08 31.45
C LEU A 17 10.65 11.96 32.44
N GLN A 18 11.82 12.11 33.07
CA GLN A 18 12.24 11.32 34.21
C GLN A 18 12.18 12.26 35.45
N LEU A 19 11.29 11.99 36.38
CA LEU A 19 11.24 12.72 37.64
C LEU A 19 12.13 11.99 38.64
N VAL A 20 13.12 12.67 39.16
CA VAL A 20 13.99 12.15 40.23
C VAL A 20 13.15 12.01 41.49
N VAL A 21 13.15 10.83 42.09
CA VAL A 21 12.31 10.35 43.19
C VAL A 21 12.69 11.02 44.50
N HIS A 22 12.35 12.30 44.70
CA HIS A 22 12.56 12.96 45.99
C HIS A 22 11.44 13.93 46.39
N VAL A 23 10.37 14.01 45.62
CA VAL A 23 9.20 14.84 45.92
C VAL A 23 7.96 13.94 45.89
N TYR A 24 7.02 14.15 46.79
CA TYR A 24 5.71 13.50 46.78
C TYR A 24 5.07 13.68 45.39
N GLU A 25 5.12 12.63 44.58
CA GLU A 25 4.57 12.64 43.24
C GLU A 25 3.05 12.64 43.37
N THR A 26 2.41 13.79 43.11
CA THR A 26 0.94 13.85 43.09
C THR A 26 0.43 13.06 41.85
N THR A 27 -0.83 12.64 41.92
CA THR A 27 -1.47 11.90 40.84
C THR A 27 -1.41 12.68 39.51
N GLU A 28 -1.61 14.01 39.60
CA GLU A 28 -1.58 14.91 38.42
C GLU A 28 -0.19 14.95 37.74
N ILE A 29 0.88 14.96 38.53
CA ILE A 29 2.25 14.97 38.01
C ILE A 29 2.56 13.64 37.28
N ARG A 30 2.07 12.52 37.84
CA ARG A 30 2.23 11.19 37.22
C ARG A 30 1.46 11.09 35.91
N GLU A 31 0.22 11.56 35.88
CA GLU A 31 -0.61 11.58 34.66
C GLU A 31 0.00 12.49 33.57
N PHE A 32 0.47 13.68 33.96
CA PHE A 32 1.16 14.59 33.05
C PHE A 32 2.41 13.95 32.44
N LYS A 33 3.26 13.30 33.25
CA LYS A 33 4.44 12.59 32.78
C LYS A 33 4.09 11.48 31.80
N ALA A 34 3.06 10.68 32.13
CA ALA A 34 2.60 9.61 31.25
C ALA A 34 2.07 10.16 29.93
N ALA A 35 1.26 11.19 29.93
CA ALA A 35 0.73 11.85 28.74
C ALA A 35 1.84 12.49 27.89
N PHE A 36 2.80 13.19 28.51
CA PHE A 36 3.95 13.78 27.84
C PHE A 36 4.81 12.71 27.16
N ASN A 37 5.17 11.65 27.89
CA ASN A 37 6.01 10.58 27.32
C ASN A 37 5.30 9.84 26.20
N LYS A 38 3.98 9.62 26.32
CA LYS A 38 3.17 9.05 25.24
C LYS A 38 3.15 9.96 24.01
N ALA A 39 2.93 11.26 24.20
CA ALA A 39 2.95 12.21 23.08
C ALA A 39 4.33 12.27 22.40
N ALA A 40 5.43 12.26 23.18
CA ALA A 40 6.79 12.23 22.64
C ALA A 40 7.07 10.92 21.86
N GLU A 41 6.54 9.79 22.32
CA GLU A 41 6.66 8.50 21.65
C GLU A 41 5.91 8.47 20.32
N GLU A 42 4.66 8.91 20.30
CA GLU A 42 3.83 9.03 19.08
C GLU A 42 4.47 9.97 18.05
N LEU A 43 4.99 11.12 18.48
CA LEU A 43 5.71 12.05 17.60
C LEU A 43 7.01 11.45 17.07
N SER A 44 7.78 10.76 17.91
CA SER A 44 9.00 10.05 17.49
C SER A 44 8.71 8.97 16.47
N GLY A 45 7.65 8.18 16.67
CA GLY A 45 7.18 7.17 15.71
C GLY A 45 6.78 7.79 14.37
N THR A 46 6.03 8.87 14.41
CA THR A 46 5.59 9.60 13.20
C THR A 46 6.79 10.16 12.40
N GLU A 47 7.78 10.74 13.08
CA GLU A 47 8.98 11.27 12.43
C GLU A 47 9.86 10.17 11.83
N LEU A 48 9.97 9.03 12.51
CA LEU A 48 10.68 7.86 11.99
C LEU A 48 10.01 7.35 10.71
N LEU A 49 8.70 7.13 10.74
CA LEU A 49 7.91 6.69 9.58
C LEU A 49 8.05 7.68 8.41
N ARG A 50 8.06 8.99 8.71
CA ARG A 50 8.26 10.02 7.68
C ARG A 50 9.65 9.94 7.06
N LYS A 51 10.71 9.72 7.85
CA LYS A 51 12.08 9.56 7.34
C LYS A 51 12.22 8.32 6.49
N ASP A 52 11.66 7.20 6.94
CA ASP A 52 11.67 5.93 6.19
C ASP A 52 10.89 6.08 4.89
N PHE A 53 9.74 6.77 4.91
CA PHE A 53 9.00 7.10 3.69
C PHE A 53 9.85 7.89 2.69
N VAL A 54 10.50 8.99 3.12
CA VAL A 54 11.34 9.83 2.23
C VAL A 54 12.53 9.05 1.68
N ASN A 55 13.17 8.21 2.49
CA ASN A 55 14.29 7.38 2.07
C ASN A 55 13.85 6.34 1.03
N ASN A 56 12.80 5.58 1.33
CA ASN A 56 12.28 4.54 0.44
C ASN A 56 11.74 5.15 -0.87
N PHE A 57 11.02 6.27 -0.79
CA PHE A 57 10.58 7.04 -1.94
C PHE A 57 11.75 7.46 -2.83
N SER A 58 12.82 8.02 -2.23
CA SER A 58 14.01 8.45 -2.98
C SER A 58 14.68 7.27 -3.68
N HIS A 59 14.77 6.12 -3.06
CA HIS A 59 15.33 4.91 -3.64
C HIS A 59 14.47 4.36 -4.80
N GLU A 60 13.14 4.26 -4.59
CA GLU A 60 12.21 3.78 -5.61
C GLU A 60 12.12 4.70 -6.84
N PHE A 61 12.39 6.00 -6.69
CA PHE A 61 12.51 6.95 -7.81
C PHE A 61 13.85 6.91 -8.50
N LYS A 62 14.94 6.76 -7.74
CA LYS A 62 16.30 6.79 -8.30
C LYS A 62 16.53 5.64 -9.28
N THR A 63 16.08 4.45 -8.95
CA THR A 63 16.31 3.24 -9.77
C THR A 63 15.78 3.38 -11.19
N PRO A 64 14.48 3.69 -11.44
CA PRO A 64 13.95 3.85 -12.78
C PRO A 64 14.59 5.04 -13.53
N ILE A 65 14.90 6.15 -12.83
CA ILE A 65 15.54 7.31 -13.46
C ILE A 65 16.93 6.93 -13.98
N VAL A 66 17.74 6.23 -13.17
CA VAL A 66 19.09 5.79 -13.58
C VAL A 66 18.99 4.81 -14.74
N SER A 67 18.02 3.89 -14.72
CA SER A 67 17.79 2.94 -15.81
C SER A 67 17.41 3.66 -17.11
N ILE A 68 16.43 4.58 -17.05
CA ILE A 68 16.01 5.38 -18.22
C ILE A 68 17.18 6.15 -18.79
N SER A 69 17.96 6.85 -17.94
CA SER A 69 19.12 7.62 -18.38
C SER A 69 20.18 6.73 -19.02
N GLY A 70 20.53 5.60 -18.38
CA GLY A 70 21.56 4.71 -18.90
C GLY A 70 21.19 4.08 -20.26
N PHE A 71 19.93 3.62 -20.44
CA PHE A 71 19.50 3.09 -21.72
C PHE A 71 19.30 4.18 -22.80
N ALA A 72 18.98 5.42 -22.40
CA ALA A 72 18.96 6.54 -23.32
C ALA A 72 20.37 6.91 -23.77
N ASP A 73 21.37 6.86 -22.90
CA ASP A 73 22.78 7.10 -23.26
C ASP A 73 23.28 6.01 -24.24
N LEU A 74 22.94 4.73 -23.99
CA LEU A 74 23.30 3.64 -24.90
C LEU A 74 22.64 3.80 -26.30
N LEU A 75 21.46 4.37 -26.40
CA LEU A 75 20.79 4.65 -27.67
C LEU A 75 21.45 5.77 -28.50
N LEU A 76 22.32 6.56 -27.88
CA LEU A 76 23.08 7.60 -28.57
C LEU A 76 24.39 7.08 -29.17
N ASP A 77 24.79 5.85 -28.86
CA ASP A 77 25.95 5.20 -29.47
C ASP A 77 25.65 4.80 -30.92
N GLU A 78 26.66 4.98 -31.82
CA GLU A 78 26.50 4.74 -33.27
C GLU A 78 26.41 3.24 -33.65
N ASP A 79 26.81 2.34 -32.73
CA ASP A 79 26.93 0.89 -33.02
C ASP A 79 25.75 0.04 -32.50
N VAL A 80 24.60 0.68 -32.14
CA VAL A 80 23.40 -0.03 -31.64
C VAL A 80 22.62 -0.72 -32.77
N THR A 81 22.41 -2.01 -32.62
CA THR A 81 21.58 -2.76 -33.58
C THR A 81 20.10 -2.42 -33.49
N PRO A 82 19.28 -2.61 -34.54
CA PRO A 82 17.84 -2.35 -34.48
C PRO A 82 17.11 -3.17 -33.40
N GLU A 83 17.58 -4.37 -33.09
CA GLU A 83 17.07 -5.25 -32.05
C GLU A 83 17.35 -4.67 -30.67
N GLU A 84 18.58 -4.28 -30.40
CA GLU A 84 19.00 -3.63 -29.14
C GLU A 84 18.28 -2.28 -28.94
N GLN A 85 18.16 -1.48 -30.01
CA GLN A 85 17.40 -0.24 -29.98
C GLN A 85 15.96 -0.46 -29.51
N ARG A 86 15.31 -1.50 -30.04
CA ARG A 86 13.94 -1.84 -29.67
C ARG A 86 13.84 -2.30 -28.21
N GLU A 87 14.79 -3.10 -27.73
CA GLU A 87 14.87 -3.55 -26.35
C GLU A 87 15.07 -2.37 -25.39
N TYR A 88 16.02 -1.47 -25.66
CA TYR A 88 16.30 -0.30 -24.82
C TYR A 88 15.10 0.65 -24.77
N LEU A 89 14.42 0.89 -25.89
CA LEU A 89 13.18 1.68 -25.92
C LEU A 89 12.05 1.02 -25.12
N GLN A 90 11.96 -0.31 -25.10
CA GLN A 90 10.99 -1.02 -24.27
C GLN A 90 11.29 -0.83 -22.78
N ILE A 91 12.54 -0.94 -22.38
CA ILE A 91 12.96 -0.73 -20.99
C ILE A 91 12.66 0.70 -20.55
N ILE A 92 13.04 1.70 -21.34
CA ILE A 92 12.75 3.12 -21.08
C ILE A 92 11.25 3.36 -20.90
N ARG A 93 10.44 2.80 -21.78
CA ARG A 93 8.98 2.89 -21.72
C ARG A 93 8.42 2.29 -20.43
N ASP A 94 8.89 1.10 -20.07
CA ASP A 94 8.36 0.35 -18.93
C ASP A 94 8.78 1.00 -17.59
N GLU A 95 10.02 1.49 -17.50
CA GLU A 95 10.48 2.26 -16.32
C GLU A 95 9.78 3.63 -16.22
N SER A 96 9.51 4.29 -17.35
CA SER A 96 8.73 5.55 -17.36
C SER A 96 7.29 5.32 -16.86
N ARG A 97 6.65 4.23 -17.26
CA ARG A 97 5.32 3.84 -16.76
C ARG A 97 5.34 3.53 -15.27
N ARG A 98 6.37 2.80 -14.82
CA ARG A 98 6.57 2.51 -13.39
C ARG A 98 6.69 3.78 -12.57
N LEU A 99 7.47 4.74 -13.04
CA LEU A 99 7.65 6.05 -12.39
C LEU A 99 6.35 6.85 -12.31
N ALA A 100 5.56 6.86 -13.39
CA ALA A 100 4.25 7.51 -13.43
C ALA A 100 3.27 6.87 -12.42
N GLN A 101 3.23 5.53 -12.32
CA GLN A 101 2.41 4.82 -11.35
C GLN A 101 2.83 5.12 -9.91
N LEU A 102 4.14 5.12 -9.62
CA LEU A 102 4.68 5.46 -8.30
C LEU A 102 4.29 6.88 -7.91
N SER A 103 4.46 7.85 -8.81
CA SER A 103 4.05 9.25 -8.59
C SER A 103 2.55 9.36 -8.30
N GLY A 104 1.70 8.69 -9.09
CA GLY A 104 0.25 8.67 -8.87
C GLY A 104 -0.13 8.07 -7.50
N SER A 105 0.51 6.96 -7.10
CA SER A 105 0.28 6.33 -5.81
C SER A 105 0.66 7.23 -4.63
N VAL A 106 1.78 7.94 -4.73
CA VAL A 106 2.24 8.87 -3.68
C VAL A 106 1.31 10.08 -3.58
N LEU A 107 0.88 10.66 -4.72
CA LEU A 107 -0.07 11.77 -4.72
C LEU A 107 -1.43 11.38 -4.12
N LEU A 108 -1.93 10.19 -4.46
CA LEU A 108 -3.17 9.67 -3.89
C LEU A 108 -3.04 9.44 -2.39
N LEU A 109 -1.92 8.83 -1.94
CA LEU A 109 -1.65 8.60 -0.52
C LEU A 109 -1.61 9.91 0.26
N ASN A 110 -0.88 10.92 -0.24
CA ASN A 110 -0.83 12.26 0.36
C ASN A 110 -2.22 12.91 0.42
N ARG A 111 -3.04 12.76 -0.63
CA ARG A 111 -4.42 13.29 -0.63
C ARG A 111 -5.28 12.62 0.44
N ILE A 112 -5.18 11.31 0.58
CA ILE A 112 -5.89 10.53 1.61
C ILE A 112 -5.46 10.97 3.03
N GLU A 113 -4.17 11.20 3.25
CA GLU A 113 -3.64 11.64 4.55
C GLU A 113 -4.02 13.08 4.90
N ALA A 114 -4.08 13.96 3.91
CA ALA A 114 -4.42 15.38 4.11
C ALA A 114 -5.93 15.62 4.31
N GLN A 115 -6.79 14.76 3.81
CA GLN A 115 -8.24 14.89 3.89
C GLN A 115 -8.88 13.61 4.45
N PRO A 116 -8.95 13.45 5.77
CA PRO A 116 -9.52 12.26 6.39
C PRO A 116 -11.05 12.17 6.28
N ILE A 117 -11.70 13.07 5.54
CA ILE A 117 -13.16 13.11 5.34
C ILE A 117 -13.44 12.83 3.86
N LEU A 118 -14.31 11.84 3.61
CA LEU A 118 -14.80 11.53 2.28
C LEU A 118 -15.75 12.63 1.81
N THR A 119 -15.45 13.27 0.67
CA THR A 119 -16.26 14.36 0.12
C THR A 119 -17.13 13.93 -1.07
N ASP A 120 -16.70 12.88 -1.79
CA ASP A 120 -17.29 12.47 -3.08
C ASP A 120 -17.97 11.08 -2.91
N CYS A 121 -18.90 10.96 -1.95
CA CYS A 121 -19.65 9.72 -1.73
C CYS A 121 -20.90 9.68 -2.61
N THR A 122 -21.09 8.57 -3.30
CA THR A 122 -22.24 8.27 -4.14
C THR A 122 -22.69 6.82 -3.92
N ASP A 123 -23.94 6.52 -4.28
CA ASP A 123 -24.43 5.15 -4.33
C ASP A 123 -24.00 4.51 -5.65
N PHE A 124 -23.33 3.36 -5.58
CA PHE A 124 -22.89 2.61 -6.75
C PHE A 124 -23.00 1.10 -6.55
N SER A 125 -23.04 0.35 -7.66
CA SER A 125 -23.08 -1.12 -7.64
C SER A 125 -21.68 -1.67 -7.42
N LEU A 126 -21.41 -2.18 -6.21
CA LEU A 126 -20.11 -2.72 -5.83
C LEU A 126 -19.76 -4.00 -6.61
N ASP A 127 -20.75 -4.86 -6.87
CA ASP A 127 -20.57 -6.08 -7.65
C ASP A 127 -20.20 -5.76 -9.12
N GLU A 128 -20.81 -4.72 -9.71
CA GLU A 128 -20.45 -4.29 -11.07
C GLU A 128 -19.06 -3.66 -11.12
N GLN A 129 -18.71 -2.83 -10.12
CA GLN A 129 -17.36 -2.27 -10.00
C GLN A 129 -16.29 -3.38 -9.91
N LEU A 130 -16.55 -4.44 -9.11
CA LEU A 130 -15.65 -5.59 -9.01
C LEU A 130 -15.51 -6.34 -10.33
N ARG A 131 -16.63 -6.56 -11.08
CA ARG A 131 -16.58 -7.17 -12.43
C ARG A 131 -15.69 -6.35 -13.37
N GLN A 132 -15.85 -5.03 -13.37
CA GLN A 132 -15.02 -4.14 -14.19
C GLN A 132 -13.54 -4.20 -13.79
N CYS A 133 -13.21 -4.22 -12.50
CA CYS A 133 -11.83 -4.35 -12.01
C CYS A 133 -11.20 -5.70 -12.42
N ILE A 134 -11.97 -6.79 -12.36
CA ILE A 134 -11.52 -8.11 -12.82
C ILE A 134 -11.19 -8.07 -14.32
N LEU A 135 -12.05 -7.47 -15.15
CA LEU A 135 -11.81 -7.34 -16.59
C LEU A 135 -10.57 -6.51 -16.90
N VAL A 136 -10.38 -5.39 -16.21
CA VAL A 136 -9.18 -4.53 -16.35
C VAL A 136 -7.92 -5.29 -15.97
N THR A 137 -7.95 -6.02 -14.85
CA THR A 137 -6.81 -6.84 -14.40
C THR A 137 -6.50 -7.96 -15.37
N ARG A 138 -7.52 -8.66 -15.86
CA ARG A 138 -7.37 -9.72 -16.87
C ARG A 138 -6.73 -9.18 -18.15
N GLN A 139 -7.12 -7.99 -18.60
CA GLN A 139 -6.53 -7.35 -19.78
C GLN A 139 -5.07 -6.93 -19.55
N LYS A 140 -4.75 -6.43 -18.36
CA LYS A 140 -3.37 -6.07 -17.99
C LYS A 140 -2.44 -7.28 -17.99
N TRP A 141 -2.93 -8.41 -17.46
CA TRP A 141 -2.17 -9.66 -17.31
C TRP A 141 -2.46 -10.70 -18.42
N ARG A 142 -2.89 -10.25 -19.61
CA ARG A 142 -3.29 -11.12 -20.71
C ARG A 142 -2.19 -12.11 -21.16
N ASP A 143 -0.92 -11.75 -20.96
CA ASP A 143 0.24 -12.56 -21.33
C ASP A 143 0.55 -13.64 -20.29
N LYS A 144 -0.13 -13.62 -19.13
CA LYS A 144 -0.09 -14.64 -18.10
C LYS A 144 -1.45 -15.35 -18.07
N PRO A 145 -1.52 -16.66 -18.38
CA PRO A 145 -2.79 -17.40 -18.40
C PRO A 145 -3.31 -17.57 -16.97
N LEU A 146 -4.21 -16.67 -16.54
CA LEU A 146 -4.86 -16.68 -15.24
C LEU A 146 -6.36 -16.95 -15.40
N GLN A 147 -6.92 -17.72 -14.46
CA GLN A 147 -8.36 -17.96 -14.34
C GLN A 147 -8.93 -17.04 -13.25
N PHE A 148 -10.09 -16.43 -13.53
CA PHE A 148 -10.80 -15.59 -12.57
C PHE A 148 -12.17 -16.20 -12.29
N GLU A 149 -12.44 -16.52 -11.03
CA GLU A 149 -13.71 -16.96 -10.51
C GLU A 149 -14.34 -15.86 -9.67
N ALA A 150 -15.60 -15.52 -9.96
CA ALA A 150 -16.29 -14.43 -9.30
C ALA A 150 -17.67 -14.91 -8.78
N ALA A 151 -17.84 -14.87 -7.46
CA ALA A 151 -19.10 -15.11 -6.77
C ALA A 151 -19.54 -13.81 -6.09
N LEU A 152 -20.25 -12.95 -6.82
CA LEU A 152 -20.57 -11.59 -6.42
C LEU A 152 -22.07 -11.45 -6.20
N ALA A 153 -22.49 -11.29 -4.94
CA ALA A 153 -23.85 -10.94 -4.59
C ALA A 153 -24.12 -9.48 -5.02
N SER A 154 -25.33 -9.17 -5.48
CA SER A 154 -25.73 -7.80 -5.78
C SER A 154 -25.66 -6.93 -4.52
N CYS A 155 -24.93 -5.82 -4.60
CA CYS A 155 -24.69 -4.96 -3.45
C CYS A 155 -24.54 -3.51 -3.91
N THR A 156 -25.43 -2.63 -3.42
CA THR A 156 -25.25 -1.18 -3.55
C THR A 156 -24.47 -0.69 -2.34
N TYR A 157 -23.45 0.13 -2.58
CA TYR A 157 -22.60 0.69 -1.54
C TYR A 157 -22.56 2.21 -1.65
N HIS A 158 -22.61 2.89 -0.49
CA HIS A 158 -22.48 4.34 -0.39
C HIS A 158 -21.06 4.72 0.00
N GLY A 159 -20.30 5.34 -0.89
CA GLY A 159 -18.90 5.71 -0.64
C GLY A 159 -18.24 6.39 -1.83
N SER A 160 -16.94 6.62 -1.75
CA SER A 160 -16.18 7.13 -2.88
C SER A 160 -15.89 6.00 -3.88
N GLU A 161 -16.66 5.95 -4.97
CA GLU A 161 -16.51 4.93 -6.01
C GLU A 161 -15.08 4.86 -6.55
N ALA A 162 -14.44 6.01 -6.75
CA ALA A 162 -13.07 6.09 -7.27
C ALA A 162 -12.04 5.51 -6.29
N LEU A 163 -12.14 5.83 -5.00
CA LEU A 163 -11.21 5.31 -3.99
C LEU A 163 -11.42 3.80 -3.75
N VAL A 164 -12.67 3.36 -3.65
CA VAL A 164 -12.99 1.95 -3.45
C VAL A 164 -12.49 1.10 -4.63
N LYS A 165 -12.58 1.62 -5.86
CA LYS A 165 -12.00 0.99 -7.06
C LYS A 165 -10.50 0.74 -6.94
N GLU A 166 -9.75 1.68 -6.34
CA GLU A 166 -8.31 1.52 -6.12
C GLU A 166 -7.99 0.35 -5.18
N ILE A 167 -8.85 0.05 -4.18
CA ILE A 167 -8.68 -1.14 -3.33
C ILE A 167 -8.65 -2.39 -4.21
N TRP A 168 -9.67 -2.55 -5.07
CA TRP A 168 -9.83 -3.76 -5.89
C TRP A 168 -8.70 -3.91 -6.89
N LEU A 169 -8.32 -2.83 -7.58
CA LEU A 169 -7.23 -2.85 -8.55
C LEU A 169 -5.90 -3.25 -7.89
N ASN A 170 -5.61 -2.74 -6.70
CA ASN A 170 -4.38 -3.10 -5.98
C ASN A 170 -4.38 -4.56 -5.51
N LEU A 171 -5.50 -5.06 -4.96
CA LEU A 171 -5.57 -6.44 -4.48
C LEU A 171 -5.56 -7.44 -5.63
N LEU A 172 -6.31 -7.18 -6.70
CA LEU A 172 -6.34 -8.03 -7.90
C LEU A 172 -4.99 -8.05 -8.64
N ASP A 173 -4.32 -6.90 -8.73
CA ASP A 173 -2.98 -6.83 -9.33
C ASP A 173 -1.96 -7.64 -8.53
N ASN A 174 -2.00 -7.57 -7.20
CA ASN A 174 -1.17 -8.40 -6.34
C ASN A 174 -1.49 -9.90 -6.52
N ALA A 175 -2.76 -10.28 -6.52
CA ALA A 175 -3.18 -11.66 -6.74
C ALA A 175 -2.67 -12.18 -8.10
N ALA A 176 -2.83 -11.39 -9.18
CA ALA A 176 -2.35 -11.75 -10.51
C ALA A 176 -0.82 -11.86 -10.58
N LYS A 177 -0.12 -10.96 -9.90
CA LYS A 177 1.34 -10.93 -9.86
C LYS A 177 1.91 -12.19 -9.22
N PHE A 178 1.41 -12.58 -8.05
CA PHE A 178 1.96 -13.66 -7.23
C PHE A 178 1.37 -15.04 -7.53
N SER A 179 0.27 -15.14 -8.25
CA SER A 179 -0.25 -16.42 -8.74
C SER A 179 0.72 -17.10 -9.69
N PRO A 180 0.78 -18.43 -9.73
CA PRO A 180 1.50 -19.15 -10.78
C PRO A 180 0.81 -18.99 -12.15
N GLU A 181 1.47 -19.38 -13.23
CA GLU A 181 0.82 -19.55 -14.54
C GLU A 181 -0.31 -20.57 -14.43
N ASN A 182 -1.42 -20.33 -15.13
CA ASN A 182 -2.67 -21.08 -15.02
C ASN A 182 -3.31 -21.08 -13.62
N GLY A 183 -2.84 -20.21 -12.71
CA GLY A 183 -3.41 -20.06 -11.37
C GLY A 183 -4.82 -19.47 -11.42
N THR A 184 -5.60 -19.81 -10.39
CA THR A 184 -6.97 -19.29 -10.18
C THR A 184 -6.96 -18.18 -9.16
N ILE A 185 -7.66 -17.08 -9.46
CA ILE A 185 -7.92 -15.96 -8.55
C ILE A 185 -9.43 -15.96 -8.30
N SER A 186 -9.82 -16.13 -7.05
CA SER A 186 -11.23 -16.13 -6.65
C SER A 186 -11.61 -14.82 -6.01
N VAL A 187 -12.73 -14.24 -6.42
CA VAL A 187 -13.28 -12.99 -5.85
C VAL A 187 -14.68 -13.26 -5.36
N THR A 188 -14.93 -13.03 -4.08
CA THR A 188 -16.25 -13.18 -3.49
C THR A 188 -16.75 -11.85 -2.92
N LEU A 189 -18.03 -11.57 -3.07
CA LEU A 189 -18.72 -10.46 -2.42
C LEU A 189 -19.99 -10.99 -1.76
N HIS A 190 -20.15 -10.74 -0.48
CA HIS A 190 -21.35 -11.01 0.28
C HIS A 190 -21.59 -9.92 1.32
N CYS A 191 -22.77 -9.88 1.92
CA CYS A 191 -23.09 -8.93 2.98
C CYS A 191 -23.20 -9.67 4.32
N GLU A 192 -22.41 -9.22 5.30
CA GLU A 192 -22.48 -9.67 6.68
C GLU A 192 -22.99 -8.53 7.57
N GLN A 193 -24.12 -8.75 8.22
CA GLN A 193 -24.74 -7.74 9.11
C GLN A 193 -24.95 -6.38 8.43
N GLY A 194 -25.29 -6.38 7.13
CA GLY A 194 -25.49 -5.16 6.33
C GLY A 194 -24.22 -4.51 5.82
N ARG A 195 -23.05 -5.11 6.03
CA ARG A 195 -21.74 -4.61 5.57
C ARG A 195 -21.25 -5.45 4.40
N PRO A 196 -20.74 -4.83 3.32
CA PRO A 196 -20.09 -5.55 2.24
C PRO A 196 -18.78 -6.17 2.73
N VAL A 197 -18.60 -7.45 2.43
CA VAL A 197 -17.37 -8.21 2.65
C VAL A 197 -16.89 -8.72 1.31
N VAL A 198 -15.71 -8.33 0.90
CA VAL A 198 -15.06 -8.76 -0.33
C VAL A 198 -13.80 -9.55 0.01
N ALA A 199 -13.67 -10.76 -0.52
CA ALA A 199 -12.44 -11.52 -0.41
C ALA A 199 -11.82 -11.74 -1.80
N VAL A 200 -10.51 -11.51 -1.90
CA VAL A 200 -9.68 -11.78 -3.07
C VAL A 200 -8.68 -12.86 -2.66
N THR A 201 -8.79 -14.04 -3.25
CA THR A 201 -7.96 -15.21 -2.92
C THR A 201 -7.11 -15.59 -4.12
N ASP A 202 -5.81 -15.75 -3.90
CA ASP A 202 -4.85 -16.33 -4.85
C ASP A 202 -4.27 -17.65 -4.30
N HIS A 203 -3.71 -18.45 -5.19
CA HIS A 203 -3.01 -19.70 -4.88
C HIS A 203 -1.51 -19.57 -5.23
N GLY A 204 -0.93 -18.42 -4.91
CA GLY A 204 0.46 -18.10 -5.17
C GLY A 204 1.45 -18.64 -4.13
N CYS A 205 2.60 -18.00 -4.05
CA CYS A 205 3.66 -18.38 -3.12
C CYS A 205 3.27 -18.24 -1.64
N GLY A 206 2.25 -17.43 -1.33
CA GLY A 206 1.87 -17.11 0.04
C GLY A 206 2.93 -16.31 0.78
N MET A 207 2.71 -16.13 2.08
CA MET A 207 3.55 -15.31 2.95
C MET A 207 3.72 -15.97 4.31
N ASP A 208 4.86 -15.74 4.96
CA ASP A 208 5.07 -16.12 6.34
C ASP A 208 4.42 -15.13 7.33
N ALA A 209 4.41 -15.50 8.60
CA ALA A 209 3.77 -14.69 9.64
C ALA A 209 4.46 -13.34 9.89
N GLU A 210 5.74 -13.22 9.59
CA GLU A 210 6.49 -11.98 9.70
C GLU A 210 6.10 -11.03 8.56
N THR A 211 6.12 -11.49 7.33
CA THR A 211 5.65 -10.75 6.16
C THR A 211 4.19 -10.29 6.33
N CYS A 212 3.29 -11.16 6.82
CA CYS A 212 1.88 -10.79 7.05
C CYS A 212 1.71 -9.64 8.04
N ARG A 213 2.60 -9.48 9.02
CA ARG A 213 2.55 -8.37 10.00
C ARG A 213 2.92 -7.03 9.38
N HIS A 214 3.85 -7.03 8.42
CA HIS A 214 4.40 -5.81 7.82
C HIS A 214 3.84 -5.49 6.44
N ILE A 215 2.99 -6.36 5.87
CA ILE A 215 2.54 -6.27 4.47
C ILE A 215 1.76 -5.00 4.14
N PHE A 216 1.20 -4.32 5.13
CA PHE A 216 0.48 -3.06 4.98
C PHE A 216 1.35 -1.82 5.25
N GLU A 217 2.62 -2.01 5.61
CA GLU A 217 3.58 -0.91 5.72
C GLU A 217 3.92 -0.35 4.32
N GLN A 218 4.15 0.95 4.26
CA GLN A 218 4.48 1.62 3.01
C GLN A 218 5.86 1.18 2.52
N PHE A 219 5.98 0.88 1.21
CA PHE A 219 7.18 0.37 0.55
C PHE A 219 7.64 -1.02 1.02
N TYR A 220 6.90 -1.70 1.88
CA TYR A 220 7.27 -3.04 2.31
C TYR A 220 7.15 -4.04 1.16
N GLN A 221 8.22 -4.79 0.93
CA GLN A 221 8.32 -5.88 -0.05
C GLN A 221 8.89 -7.08 0.67
N GLY A 222 8.12 -8.16 0.83
CA GLY A 222 8.52 -9.36 1.58
C GLY A 222 9.62 -10.17 0.90
N ASP A 223 9.85 -9.96 -0.40
CA ASP A 223 10.93 -10.61 -1.15
C ASP A 223 11.91 -9.55 -1.66
N THR A 224 13.15 -9.61 -1.18
CA THR A 224 14.25 -8.72 -1.59
C THR A 224 14.86 -9.11 -2.94
N SER A 225 14.42 -10.21 -3.55
CA SER A 225 14.82 -10.55 -4.91
C SER A 225 14.14 -9.56 -5.88
N HIS A 226 14.89 -8.62 -6.41
CA HIS A 226 14.49 -7.53 -7.34
C HIS A 226 13.72 -7.97 -8.60
N ARG A 227 13.23 -9.21 -8.68
CA ARG A 227 12.50 -9.78 -9.81
C ARG A 227 11.01 -9.48 -9.84
N THR A 228 10.40 -9.07 -8.73
CA THR A 228 8.97 -8.81 -8.68
C THR A 228 8.67 -7.31 -8.73
N GLN A 229 8.13 -6.85 -9.86
CA GLN A 229 7.69 -5.47 -10.08
C GLN A 229 6.62 -5.02 -9.06
N GLY A 230 6.85 -3.91 -8.36
CA GLY A 230 5.87 -3.27 -7.47
C GLY A 230 6.56 -2.34 -6.50
N ASN A 231 5.89 -1.26 -6.12
CA ASN A 231 6.44 -0.20 -5.26
C ASN A 231 6.08 -0.34 -3.78
N GLY A 232 5.41 -1.42 -3.37
CA GLY A 232 5.02 -1.66 -1.96
C GLY A 232 3.98 -0.67 -1.40
N LEU A 233 3.35 0.18 -2.21
CA LEU A 233 2.35 1.16 -1.76
C LEU A 233 0.92 0.66 -1.87
N GLY A 234 0.61 -0.27 -2.78
CA GLY A 234 -0.76 -0.65 -3.10
C GLY A 234 -1.54 -1.22 -1.92
N ARG A 235 -0.92 -2.08 -1.11
CA ARG A 235 -1.57 -2.69 0.07
C ARG A 235 -1.77 -1.70 1.21
N ALA A 236 -0.79 -0.84 1.46
CA ALA A 236 -0.92 0.27 2.41
C ALA A 236 -2.05 1.22 2.00
N MET A 237 -2.16 1.51 0.70
CA MET A 237 -3.24 2.33 0.14
C MET A 237 -4.60 1.66 0.31
N ALA A 238 -4.73 0.37 -0.01
CA ALA A 238 -5.97 -0.37 0.18
C ALA A 238 -6.44 -0.34 1.64
N GLN A 239 -5.52 -0.53 2.60
CA GLN A 239 -5.82 -0.45 4.03
C GLN A 239 -6.29 0.95 4.44
N LYS A 240 -5.60 2.01 3.99
CA LYS A 240 -5.98 3.40 4.31
C LYS A 240 -7.33 3.78 3.72
N ILE A 241 -7.60 3.40 2.47
CA ILE A 241 -8.90 3.66 1.83
C ILE A 241 -10.02 2.92 2.57
N ALA A 242 -9.82 1.64 2.92
CA ALA A 242 -10.81 0.90 3.69
C ALA A 242 -11.08 1.55 5.05
N ALA A 243 -10.03 1.99 5.76
CA ALA A 243 -10.16 2.70 7.03
C ALA A 243 -10.93 4.03 6.90
N LEU A 244 -10.73 4.79 5.81
CA LEU A 244 -11.52 6.00 5.52
C LEU A 244 -13.02 5.72 5.35
N HIS A 245 -13.37 4.53 4.85
CA HIS A 245 -14.74 4.04 4.71
C HIS A 245 -15.23 3.31 5.98
N GLY A 246 -14.58 3.54 7.15
CA GLY A 246 -14.93 2.91 8.43
C GLY A 246 -14.68 1.41 8.48
N GLY A 247 -14.02 0.85 7.45
CA GLY A 247 -13.77 -0.56 7.26
C GLY A 247 -12.36 -1.01 7.64
N ALA A 248 -12.01 -2.22 7.22
CA ALA A 248 -10.69 -2.81 7.46
C ALA A 248 -10.30 -3.77 6.33
N VAL A 249 -8.99 -3.97 6.18
CA VAL A 249 -8.40 -5.02 5.33
C VAL A 249 -7.64 -5.99 6.23
N THR A 250 -7.89 -7.28 6.05
CA THR A 250 -7.17 -8.36 6.72
C THR A 250 -6.56 -9.30 5.70
N VAL A 251 -5.58 -10.09 6.11
CA VAL A 251 -4.92 -11.09 5.28
C VAL A 251 -4.80 -12.41 6.04
N ASP A 252 -5.10 -13.51 5.37
CA ASP A 252 -4.76 -14.86 5.78
C ASP A 252 -3.88 -15.46 4.68
N SER A 253 -2.67 -15.88 5.04
CA SER A 253 -1.69 -16.41 4.10
C SER A 253 -0.76 -17.41 4.77
N ARG A 254 -0.33 -18.39 3.98
CA ARG A 254 0.68 -19.37 4.40
C ARG A 254 1.64 -19.63 3.24
N PRO A 255 2.93 -19.79 3.51
CA PRO A 255 3.90 -20.15 2.47
C PRO A 255 3.46 -21.37 1.65
N GLY A 256 3.45 -21.23 0.33
CA GLY A 256 3.05 -22.27 -0.61
C GLY A 256 1.54 -22.52 -0.76
N SER A 257 0.69 -21.77 -0.04
CA SER A 257 -0.77 -21.96 -0.06
C SER A 257 -1.53 -20.77 -0.63
N GLY A 258 -0.83 -19.70 -1.00
CA GLY A 258 -1.42 -18.45 -1.48
C GLY A 258 -1.87 -17.51 -0.38
N SER A 259 -2.68 -16.52 -0.74
CA SER A 259 -3.15 -15.48 0.18
C SER A 259 -4.62 -15.16 -0.06
N CYS A 260 -5.33 -14.85 1.02
CA CYS A 260 -6.70 -14.36 1.00
C CYS A 260 -6.72 -12.97 1.67
N PHE A 261 -7.02 -11.94 0.89
CA PHE A 261 -7.25 -10.60 1.40
C PHE A 261 -8.74 -10.35 1.55
N THR A 262 -9.17 -10.01 2.76
CA THR A 262 -10.58 -9.72 3.06
C THR A 262 -10.74 -8.25 3.41
N VAL A 263 -11.65 -7.58 2.70
CA VAL A 263 -12.02 -6.18 2.90
C VAL A 263 -13.43 -6.12 3.43
N VAL A 264 -13.61 -5.49 4.58
CA VAL A 264 -14.92 -5.15 5.14
C VAL A 264 -15.12 -3.65 5.02
N LEU A 265 -16.21 -3.19 4.42
CA LEU A 265 -16.59 -1.77 4.35
C LEU A 265 -17.77 -1.48 5.29
N GLN A 266 -17.89 -0.21 5.74
CA GLN A 266 -19.02 0.22 6.60
C GLN A 266 -19.92 1.20 5.90
#